data_4346d2e0fb5110bc30df902551988839
#
_entry.id   4346d2e0fb5110bc30df902551988839
#
_cell.length_a   1.000
_cell.length_b   1.000
_cell.length_c   1.000
_cell.angle_alpha   90.00
_cell.angle_beta   90.00
_cell.angle_gamma   90.00
#
_symmetry.space_group_name_H-M   'P 1'
#
loop_
_entity.id
_entity.type
_entity.pdbx_description
1 polymer ?
#
loop_
_entity_poly.entity_id
_entity_poly.type
_entity_poly.pdbx_seq_one_letter_code
_entity_poly.pdbx_strand_id
1 'polypeptide(L)'
;MTLNLSMPDTGTELKPRITVFGVGGAGGNAVNNMIEQALDGCEFVVANTDAQALQQSKAPQRIQIGARVTEGLGAGARPSVGASAAEESIEEIVDQLAGSHMCFITAGMGGGTGTGAAPIIAQAARELGVLTVGVVTKPFQFEGAKRMRQAEEGIEQLQKVVDTLIIIPNQNLFRLANEKTTFTEAFAMADDVLYQGVKGVTDLMVRPGLINLDFADVRAVMNEMGKAMMGTGEAEGETRAIQAAEKAIANPLLDEISLKGAKGVLINITGGYDLTLFELDEAANRIREEVDPDANIIVGSTLDTSMEGRMRVSVVATGIDVSEMQMYQPERSYTAAPQPVAEVVEEQPAPAEEFAADQSPEPFLFDDLEREVTSEPAPIMEVDHNEVPAPVYDSAMSSPAPVAADPEPVYEQEAASFTAPMRPAAGTPSPQALDRLKNAIATHNATTARPT
;
A
#
# COMPACT_ATOMS: atom_id res chain seq x y z
N MET A 1 -37.88 -13.41 49.41
CA MET A 1 -36.61 -13.66 48.70
C MET A 1 -36.91 -13.49 47.22
N THR A 2 -36.59 -12.33 46.66
CA THR A 2 -36.72 -12.06 45.22
C THR A 2 -35.41 -12.47 44.55
N LEU A 3 -35.47 -13.51 43.70
CA LEU A 3 -34.37 -13.91 42.83
C LEU A 3 -34.19 -12.83 41.77
N ASN A 4 -33.12 -12.04 41.90
CA ASN A 4 -32.65 -11.19 40.81
C ASN A 4 -31.87 -12.06 39.81
N LEU A 5 -32.59 -12.52 38.79
CA LEU A 5 -31.98 -13.07 37.60
C LEU A 5 -31.47 -11.90 36.76
N SER A 6 -30.17 -11.57 36.89
CA SER A 6 -29.51 -10.77 35.87
C SER A 6 -29.39 -11.63 34.64
N MET A 7 -30.08 -11.26 33.54
CA MET A 7 -29.78 -11.82 32.23
C MET A 7 -28.30 -11.56 31.97
N PRO A 8 -27.53 -12.58 31.53
CA PRO A 8 -26.19 -12.32 30.99
C PRO A 8 -26.36 -11.37 29.80
N ASP A 9 -25.50 -10.39 29.75
CA ASP A 9 -25.43 -9.42 28.64
C ASP A 9 -25.05 -10.19 27.36
N THR A 10 -26.06 -10.65 26.61
CA THR A 10 -25.91 -11.43 25.37
C THR A 10 -25.73 -10.55 24.16
N GLY A 11 -25.05 -9.42 24.29
CA GLY A 11 -25.01 -8.36 23.29
C GLY A 11 -23.65 -7.99 22.68
N THR A 12 -22.57 -8.66 23.04
CA THR A 12 -21.32 -8.48 22.25
C THR A 12 -21.33 -9.49 21.09
N GLU A 13 -21.83 -9.05 19.94
CA GLU A 13 -21.52 -9.76 18.69
C GLU A 13 -20.01 -9.94 18.62
N LEU A 14 -19.56 -11.20 18.65
CA LEU A 14 -18.15 -11.56 18.54
C LEU A 14 -17.71 -11.37 17.08
N LYS A 15 -17.50 -10.10 16.68
CA LYS A 15 -16.93 -9.77 15.38
C LYS A 15 -15.40 -9.89 15.46
N PRO A 16 -14.74 -10.31 14.38
CA PRO A 16 -13.28 -10.31 14.35
C PRO A 16 -12.77 -8.86 14.47
N ARG A 17 -11.75 -8.65 15.31
CA ARG A 17 -11.06 -7.36 15.40
C ARG A 17 -10.09 -7.24 14.23
N ILE A 18 -10.35 -6.26 13.36
CA ILE A 18 -9.57 -5.99 12.16
C ILE A 18 -8.87 -4.64 12.37
N THR A 19 -7.56 -4.62 12.26
CA THR A 19 -6.76 -3.39 12.34
C THR A 19 -6.23 -3.03 10.96
N VAL A 20 -6.40 -1.80 10.54
CA VAL A 20 -5.76 -1.23 9.34
C VAL A 20 -4.62 -0.33 9.78
N PHE A 21 -3.41 -0.74 9.42
CA PHE A 21 -2.18 -0.06 9.79
C PHE A 21 -1.61 0.70 8.59
N GLY A 22 -1.77 2.02 8.57
CA GLY A 22 -1.24 2.89 7.51
C GLY A 22 0.20 3.30 7.81
N VAL A 23 1.14 2.94 6.93
CA VAL A 23 2.57 3.14 7.15
C VAL A 23 3.14 4.17 6.16
N GLY A 24 3.70 5.24 6.70
CA GLY A 24 4.27 6.35 5.95
C GLY A 24 3.22 7.25 5.30
N GLY A 25 3.62 8.11 4.37
CA GLY A 25 2.73 9.11 3.76
C GLY A 25 1.58 8.49 2.99
N ALA A 26 1.84 7.61 2.03
CA ALA A 26 0.80 6.99 1.22
C ALA A 26 -0.14 6.09 2.06
N GLY A 27 0.40 5.31 3.02
CA GLY A 27 -0.43 4.53 3.94
C GLY A 27 -1.32 5.41 4.82
N GLY A 28 -0.81 6.55 5.29
CA GLY A 28 -1.59 7.53 6.04
C GLY A 28 -2.71 8.16 5.21
N ASN A 29 -2.45 8.48 3.95
CA ASN A 29 -3.46 9.02 3.02
C ASN A 29 -4.55 7.98 2.73
N ALA A 30 -4.17 6.72 2.47
CA ALA A 30 -5.12 5.65 2.26
C ALA A 30 -6.04 5.43 3.48
N VAL A 31 -5.48 5.46 4.71
CA VAL A 31 -6.29 5.38 5.94
C VAL A 31 -7.20 6.59 6.08
N ASN A 32 -6.75 7.80 5.78
CA ASN A 32 -7.61 8.97 5.79
C ASN A 32 -8.78 8.82 4.81
N ASN A 33 -8.52 8.31 3.60
CA ASN A 33 -9.56 8.03 2.60
C ASN A 33 -10.56 6.97 3.11
N MET A 34 -10.07 5.89 3.75
CA MET A 34 -10.93 4.85 4.34
C MET A 34 -11.86 5.41 5.43
N ILE A 35 -11.36 6.32 6.26
CA ILE A 35 -12.14 6.99 7.30
C ILE A 35 -13.18 7.94 6.68
N GLU A 36 -12.80 8.70 5.64
CA GLU A 36 -13.71 9.61 4.93
C GLU A 36 -14.84 8.86 4.24
N GLN A 37 -14.55 7.69 3.71
CA GLN A 37 -15.54 6.81 3.09
C GLN A 37 -16.29 5.93 4.09
N ALA A 38 -16.12 6.19 5.40
CA ALA A 38 -16.81 5.49 6.50
C ALA A 38 -16.67 3.95 6.41
N LEU A 39 -15.45 3.44 6.24
CA LEU A 39 -15.19 2.00 6.31
C LEU A 39 -15.40 1.51 7.74
N ASP A 40 -16.45 0.73 7.94
CA ASP A 40 -16.86 0.20 9.23
C ASP A 40 -16.12 -1.11 9.58
N GLY A 41 -16.07 -1.41 10.89
CA GLY A 41 -15.56 -2.69 11.41
C GLY A 41 -14.04 -2.80 11.50
N CYS A 42 -13.31 -1.71 11.25
CA CYS A 42 -11.87 -1.64 11.36
C CYS A 42 -11.41 -0.65 12.43
N GLU A 43 -10.33 -0.98 13.11
CA GLU A 43 -9.57 -0.05 13.93
C GLU A 43 -8.45 0.56 13.07
N PHE A 44 -8.30 1.88 13.07
CA PHE A 44 -7.32 2.57 12.23
C PHE A 44 -6.14 3.07 13.05
N VAL A 45 -4.94 2.68 12.61
CA VAL A 45 -3.65 3.10 13.16
C VAL A 45 -2.80 3.68 12.05
N VAL A 46 -2.15 4.81 12.28
CA VAL A 46 -1.19 5.39 11.33
C VAL A 46 0.17 5.54 11.99
N ALA A 47 1.20 5.01 11.35
CA ALA A 47 2.59 5.16 11.76
C ALA A 47 3.39 5.95 10.72
N ASN A 48 4.11 6.97 11.16
CA ASN A 48 4.97 7.75 10.28
C ASN A 48 6.20 8.28 11.05
N THR A 49 7.29 8.48 10.31
CA THR A 49 8.49 9.18 10.78
C THR A 49 8.36 10.70 10.66
N ASP A 50 7.38 11.19 9.91
CA ASP A 50 7.09 12.60 9.71
C ASP A 50 5.98 13.05 10.67
N ALA A 51 6.35 13.90 11.64
CA ALA A 51 5.42 14.42 12.62
C ALA A 51 4.34 15.35 12.03
N GLN A 52 4.64 16.07 10.94
CA GLN A 52 3.67 16.95 10.28
C GLN A 52 2.59 16.13 9.56
N ALA A 53 3.00 15.07 8.87
CA ALA A 53 2.06 14.15 8.23
C ALA A 53 1.12 13.48 9.25
N LEU A 54 1.63 13.12 10.44
CA LEU A 54 0.82 12.56 11.52
C LEU A 54 -0.21 13.55 12.09
N GLN A 55 0.11 14.84 12.14
CA GLN A 55 -0.85 15.86 12.59
C GLN A 55 -2.04 16.00 11.63
N GLN A 56 -1.84 15.74 10.35
CA GLN A 56 -2.89 15.79 9.33
C GLN A 56 -3.72 14.50 9.25
N SER A 57 -3.29 13.45 9.93
CA SER A 57 -3.99 12.16 9.92
C SER A 57 -5.31 12.24 10.68
N LYS A 58 -6.36 11.62 10.11
CA LYS A 58 -7.70 11.46 10.70
C LYS A 58 -7.82 10.19 11.58
N ALA A 59 -6.78 9.34 11.56
CA ALA A 59 -6.78 8.13 12.36
C ALA A 59 -6.85 8.42 13.86
N PRO A 60 -7.67 7.66 14.60
CA PRO A 60 -7.77 7.81 16.06
C PRO A 60 -6.47 7.42 16.76
N GLN A 61 -5.74 6.45 16.24
CA GLN A 61 -4.44 6.01 16.75
C GLN A 61 -3.33 6.46 15.80
N ARG A 62 -2.32 7.13 16.35
CA ARG A 62 -1.19 7.67 15.58
C ARG A 62 0.09 7.40 16.34
N ILE A 63 1.07 6.79 15.65
CA ILE A 63 2.37 6.45 16.20
C ILE A 63 3.44 7.24 15.46
N GLN A 64 4.18 8.07 16.16
CA GLN A 64 5.39 8.67 15.60
C GLN A 64 6.54 7.68 15.79
N ILE A 65 6.91 6.98 14.73
CA ILE A 65 8.00 6.00 14.76
C ILE A 65 9.35 6.69 14.58
N GLY A 66 10.37 6.20 15.30
CA GLY A 66 11.75 6.65 15.16
C GLY A 66 11.97 8.11 15.53
N ALA A 67 11.39 8.57 16.64
CA ALA A 67 11.51 9.95 17.08
C ALA A 67 12.97 10.39 17.33
N ARG A 68 13.86 9.46 17.71
CA ARG A 68 15.29 9.74 17.89
C ARG A 68 16.06 9.67 16.57
N VAL A 69 15.71 8.71 15.71
CA VAL A 69 16.41 8.47 14.43
C VAL A 69 16.10 9.57 13.41
N THR A 70 14.88 10.12 13.41
CA THR A 70 14.40 11.04 12.38
C THR A 70 14.09 12.44 12.89
N GLU A 71 14.03 12.64 14.21
CA GLU A 71 13.63 13.90 14.84
C GLU A 71 12.26 14.44 14.34
N GLY A 72 11.40 13.54 13.82
CA GLY A 72 10.11 13.90 13.23
C GLY A 72 10.17 14.49 11.83
N LEU A 73 11.35 14.48 11.18
CA LEU A 73 11.57 15.08 9.84
C LEU A 73 11.41 14.07 8.68
N GLY A 74 11.04 12.83 8.99
CA GLY A 74 10.86 11.78 8.00
C GLY A 74 12.13 10.96 7.72
N ALA A 75 12.00 9.88 6.94
CA ALA A 75 13.09 8.94 6.66
C ALA A 75 13.97 9.33 5.46
N GLY A 76 13.69 10.43 4.76
CA GLY A 76 14.50 10.95 3.66
C GLY A 76 14.68 9.98 2.49
N ALA A 77 13.63 9.25 2.12
CA ALA A 77 13.62 8.23 1.07
C ALA A 77 14.67 7.11 1.27
N ARG A 78 15.03 6.80 2.51
CA ARG A 78 15.96 5.73 2.90
C ARG A 78 15.21 4.64 3.67
N PRO A 79 14.97 3.45 3.07
CA PRO A 79 14.24 2.36 3.73
C PRO A 79 14.91 1.88 5.02
N SER A 80 16.25 1.87 5.08
CA SER A 80 16.98 1.51 6.31
C SER A 80 16.64 2.41 7.50
N VAL A 81 16.44 3.71 7.28
CA VAL A 81 16.01 4.65 8.31
C VAL A 81 14.59 4.35 8.75
N GLY A 82 13.69 4.01 7.80
CA GLY A 82 12.31 3.60 8.09
C GLY A 82 12.26 2.31 8.93
N ALA A 83 13.11 1.33 8.62
CA ALA A 83 13.20 0.08 9.39
C ALA A 83 13.68 0.34 10.82
N SER A 84 14.81 1.07 10.98
CA SER A 84 15.33 1.43 12.31
C SER A 84 14.35 2.27 13.13
N ALA A 85 13.54 3.11 12.46
CA ALA A 85 12.50 3.89 13.11
C ALA A 85 11.36 2.99 13.65
N ALA A 86 10.97 1.95 12.91
CA ALA A 86 9.97 0.99 13.37
C ALA A 86 10.51 0.11 14.51
N GLU A 87 11.77 -0.31 14.42
CA GLU A 87 12.44 -1.07 15.49
C GLU A 87 12.51 -0.25 16.79
N GLU A 88 12.81 1.06 16.73
CA GLU A 88 12.80 1.94 17.89
C GLU A 88 11.45 1.99 18.60
N SER A 89 10.35 1.95 17.84
CA SER A 89 8.98 2.10 18.34
C SER A 89 8.21 0.78 18.40
N ILE A 90 8.92 -0.35 18.39
CA ILE A 90 8.29 -1.68 18.29
C ILE A 90 7.29 -1.98 19.41
N GLU A 91 7.55 -1.48 20.62
CA GLU A 91 6.66 -1.68 21.76
C GLU A 91 5.29 -1.02 21.54
N GLU A 92 5.27 0.21 21.02
CA GLU A 92 4.03 0.93 20.70
C GLU A 92 3.27 0.25 19.56
N ILE A 93 3.99 -0.25 18.56
CA ILE A 93 3.42 -1.00 17.41
C ILE A 93 2.74 -2.28 17.92
N VAL A 94 3.41 -3.06 18.75
CA VAL A 94 2.90 -4.31 19.33
C VAL A 94 1.66 -4.05 20.20
N ASP A 95 1.66 -2.97 20.98
CA ASP A 95 0.51 -2.58 21.82
C ASP A 95 -0.75 -2.30 20.97
N GLN A 96 -0.60 -1.69 19.79
CA GLN A 96 -1.72 -1.44 18.86
C GLN A 96 -2.19 -2.70 18.13
N LEU A 97 -1.32 -3.66 17.91
CA LEU A 97 -1.66 -4.93 17.24
C LEU A 97 -2.25 -5.97 18.21
N ALA A 98 -2.04 -5.78 19.51
CA ALA A 98 -2.44 -6.75 20.52
C ALA A 98 -3.97 -6.98 20.55
N GLY A 99 -4.38 -8.25 20.40
CA GLY A 99 -5.78 -8.66 20.38
C GLY A 99 -6.49 -8.49 19.03
N SER A 100 -5.80 -8.04 17.98
CA SER A 100 -6.32 -8.09 16.62
C SER A 100 -6.31 -9.53 16.09
N HIS A 101 -7.32 -9.88 15.30
CA HIS A 101 -7.40 -11.16 14.60
C HIS A 101 -6.78 -11.07 13.21
N MET A 102 -6.88 -9.88 12.60
CA MET A 102 -6.38 -9.58 11.27
C MET A 102 -5.78 -8.17 11.24
N CYS A 103 -4.69 -8.01 10.50
CA CYS A 103 -4.06 -6.72 10.27
C CYS A 103 -3.83 -6.50 8.78
N PHE A 104 -4.40 -5.41 8.25
CA PHE A 104 -4.05 -4.89 6.94
C PHE A 104 -2.93 -3.87 7.09
N ILE A 105 -1.82 -4.08 6.40
CA ILE A 105 -0.71 -3.13 6.36
C ILE A 105 -0.75 -2.43 5.01
N THR A 106 -1.13 -1.15 5.02
CA THR A 106 -1.18 -0.33 3.82
C THR A 106 0.00 0.61 3.74
N ALA A 107 0.72 0.59 2.61
CA ALA A 107 1.91 1.41 2.40
C ALA A 107 2.17 1.69 0.92
N GLY A 108 2.76 2.85 0.62
CA GLY A 108 3.37 3.11 -0.68
C GLY A 108 4.84 2.69 -0.67
N MET A 109 5.20 1.80 -1.58
CA MET A 109 6.57 1.32 -1.73
C MET A 109 7.44 2.28 -2.55
N GLY A 110 8.75 2.26 -2.31
CA GLY A 110 9.73 3.12 -2.99
C GLY A 110 10.07 4.40 -2.22
N GLY A 111 9.42 4.64 -1.06
CA GLY A 111 9.79 5.68 -0.11
C GLY A 111 10.72 5.17 1.00
N GLY A 112 10.95 5.98 2.02
CA GLY A 112 11.75 5.58 3.19
C GLY A 112 10.90 4.88 4.24
N THR A 113 9.89 5.55 4.78
CA THR A 113 9.08 5.07 5.90
C THR A 113 8.25 3.84 5.51
N GLY A 114 7.41 3.94 4.46
CA GLY A 114 6.55 2.82 4.05
C GLY A 114 7.34 1.58 3.69
N THR A 115 8.38 1.73 2.87
CA THR A 115 9.22 0.62 2.40
C THR A 115 9.99 -0.08 3.53
N GLY A 116 10.52 0.70 4.47
CA GLY A 116 11.35 0.15 5.55
C GLY A 116 10.55 -0.32 6.76
N ALA A 117 9.54 0.44 7.18
CA ALA A 117 8.78 0.13 8.40
C ALA A 117 7.70 -0.94 8.20
N ALA A 118 7.08 -1.03 7.02
CA ALA A 118 6.01 -2.00 6.79
C ALA A 118 6.43 -3.45 7.02
N PRO A 119 7.62 -3.92 6.57
CA PRO A 119 8.07 -5.29 6.87
C PRO A 119 8.28 -5.54 8.36
N ILE A 120 8.76 -4.57 9.13
CA ILE A 120 8.97 -4.70 10.59
C ILE A 120 7.64 -4.80 11.31
N ILE A 121 6.66 -3.96 10.94
CA ILE A 121 5.31 -4.00 11.50
C ILE A 121 4.61 -5.33 11.15
N ALA A 122 4.78 -5.79 9.91
CA ALA A 122 4.24 -7.08 9.45
C ALA A 122 4.81 -8.27 10.24
N GLN A 123 6.11 -8.26 10.45
CA GLN A 123 6.77 -9.28 11.27
C GLN A 123 6.21 -9.30 12.71
N ALA A 124 6.06 -8.12 13.33
CA ALA A 124 5.49 -8.00 14.66
C ALA A 124 4.05 -8.55 14.72
N ALA A 125 3.20 -8.22 13.73
CA ALA A 125 1.84 -8.73 13.63
C ALA A 125 1.81 -10.27 13.51
N ARG A 126 2.66 -10.83 12.65
CA ARG A 126 2.77 -12.27 12.44
C ARG A 126 3.27 -13.01 13.68
N GLU A 127 4.24 -12.44 14.42
CA GLU A 127 4.73 -13.01 15.68
C GLU A 127 3.65 -13.05 16.78
N LEU A 128 2.68 -12.12 16.73
CA LEU A 128 1.51 -12.13 17.58
C LEU A 128 0.42 -13.13 17.12
N GLY A 129 0.61 -13.83 15.99
CA GLY A 129 -0.36 -14.75 15.41
C GLY A 129 -1.54 -14.07 14.70
N VAL A 130 -1.43 -12.78 14.41
CA VAL A 130 -2.41 -11.98 13.68
C VAL A 130 -2.30 -12.30 12.20
N LEU A 131 -3.42 -12.60 11.53
CA LEU A 131 -3.45 -12.76 10.07
C LEU A 131 -3.04 -11.45 9.40
N THR A 132 -1.92 -11.45 8.69
CA THR A 132 -1.27 -10.24 8.20
C THR A 132 -1.38 -10.14 6.67
N VAL A 133 -2.11 -9.13 6.19
CA VAL A 133 -2.29 -8.86 4.76
C VAL A 133 -1.63 -7.53 4.40
N GLY A 134 -0.65 -7.58 3.51
CA GLY A 134 -0.05 -6.37 2.93
C GLY A 134 -0.88 -5.89 1.75
N VAL A 135 -1.24 -4.60 1.71
CA VAL A 135 -1.89 -3.96 0.57
C VAL A 135 -1.07 -2.74 0.18
N VAL A 136 -0.25 -2.87 -0.85
CA VAL A 136 0.80 -1.89 -1.14
C VAL A 136 0.77 -1.41 -2.59
N THR A 137 1.19 -0.16 -2.80
CA THR A 137 1.30 0.40 -4.15
C THR A 137 2.74 0.42 -4.63
N LYS A 138 2.96 0.15 -5.94
CA LYS A 138 4.21 0.46 -6.64
C LYS A 138 4.13 1.89 -7.19
N PRO A 139 5.24 2.65 -7.18
CA PRO A 139 5.25 4.02 -7.68
C PRO A 139 4.95 4.10 -9.19
N PHE A 140 4.53 5.27 -9.63
CA PHE A 140 4.41 5.57 -11.06
C PHE A 140 5.79 5.62 -11.72
N GLN A 141 5.87 5.37 -13.03
CA GLN A 141 7.13 5.42 -13.78
C GLN A 141 7.79 6.80 -13.75
N PHE A 142 7.01 7.89 -13.74
CA PHE A 142 7.54 9.25 -13.65
C PHE A 142 8.22 9.56 -12.32
N GLU A 143 7.98 8.77 -11.26
CA GLU A 143 8.66 8.92 -9.96
C GLU A 143 10.13 8.44 -10.00
N GLY A 144 10.53 7.77 -11.07
CA GLY A 144 11.89 7.43 -11.40
C GLY A 144 12.31 5.99 -11.06
N ALA A 145 13.25 5.47 -11.84
CA ALA A 145 13.72 4.08 -11.75
C ALA A 145 14.36 3.72 -10.40
N LYS A 146 14.97 4.68 -9.71
CA LYS A 146 15.55 4.44 -8.36
C LYS A 146 14.43 4.11 -7.37
N ARG A 147 13.33 4.86 -7.41
CA ARG A 147 12.19 4.66 -6.53
C ARG A 147 11.49 3.34 -6.82
N MET A 148 11.39 2.96 -8.10
CA MET A 148 10.84 1.67 -8.51
C MET A 148 11.67 0.50 -7.96
N ARG A 149 13.01 0.52 -8.09
CA ARG A 149 13.89 -0.53 -7.53
C ARG A 149 13.75 -0.66 -6.02
N GLN A 150 13.72 0.48 -5.30
CA GLN A 150 13.49 0.47 -3.85
C GLN A 150 12.11 -0.13 -3.49
N ALA A 151 11.10 0.09 -4.34
CA ALA A 151 9.78 -0.51 -4.15
C ALA A 151 9.83 -2.03 -4.33
N GLU A 152 10.50 -2.51 -5.35
CA GLU A 152 10.65 -3.95 -5.62
C GLU A 152 11.40 -4.66 -4.49
N GLU A 153 12.52 -4.11 -4.03
CA GLU A 153 13.27 -4.63 -2.88
C GLU A 153 12.40 -4.66 -1.60
N GLY A 154 11.62 -3.60 -1.36
CA GLY A 154 10.72 -3.54 -0.21
C GLY A 154 9.56 -4.55 -0.29
N ILE A 155 9.01 -4.76 -1.48
CA ILE A 155 7.97 -5.76 -1.76
C ILE A 155 8.50 -7.17 -1.49
N GLU A 156 9.72 -7.49 -1.93
CA GLU A 156 10.35 -8.78 -1.66
C GLU A 156 10.58 -9.03 -0.16
N GLN A 157 10.94 -7.99 0.58
CA GLN A 157 11.09 -8.10 2.04
C GLN A 157 9.73 -8.30 2.72
N LEU A 158 8.72 -7.52 2.33
CA LEU A 158 7.38 -7.60 2.90
C LEU A 158 6.72 -8.96 2.61
N GLN A 159 6.89 -9.50 1.40
CA GLN A 159 6.35 -10.79 0.99
C GLN A 159 6.79 -11.95 1.90
N LYS A 160 7.97 -11.86 2.50
CA LYS A 160 8.51 -12.92 3.40
C LYS A 160 7.84 -12.94 4.77
N VAL A 161 7.23 -11.84 5.16
CA VAL A 161 6.72 -11.62 6.52
C VAL A 161 5.19 -11.44 6.59
N VAL A 162 4.49 -11.32 5.47
CA VAL A 162 3.03 -11.31 5.41
C VAL A 162 2.48 -12.67 4.99
N ASP A 163 1.24 -12.96 5.33
CA ASP A 163 0.54 -14.16 4.87
C ASP A 163 0.07 -13.99 3.42
N THR A 164 -0.44 -12.81 3.08
CA THR A 164 -0.85 -12.44 1.71
C THR A 164 -0.36 -11.03 1.38
N LEU A 165 0.08 -10.82 0.14
CA LEU A 165 0.52 -9.52 -0.35
C LEU A 165 -0.21 -9.09 -1.62
N ILE A 166 -1.08 -8.10 -1.50
CA ILE A 166 -1.77 -7.45 -2.61
C ILE A 166 -0.89 -6.30 -3.12
N ILE A 167 -0.50 -6.36 -4.38
CA ILE A 167 0.36 -5.36 -5.00
C ILE A 167 -0.46 -4.59 -6.04
N ILE A 168 -0.46 -3.26 -5.92
CA ILE A 168 -1.17 -2.35 -6.81
C ILE A 168 -0.15 -1.53 -7.60
N PRO A 169 0.08 -1.84 -8.88
CA PRO A 169 0.95 -1.02 -9.72
C PRO A 169 0.23 0.30 -10.08
N ASN A 170 0.69 1.45 -9.54
CA ASN A 170 0.09 2.75 -9.87
C ASN A 170 0.09 3.03 -11.37
N GLN A 171 1.07 2.50 -12.09
CA GLN A 171 1.15 2.66 -13.55
C GLN A 171 -0.09 2.13 -14.28
N ASN A 172 -0.71 1.07 -13.77
CA ASN A 172 -1.92 0.48 -14.37
C ASN A 172 -3.14 1.39 -14.23
N LEU A 173 -3.13 2.33 -13.28
CA LEU A 173 -4.20 3.32 -13.10
C LEU A 173 -4.29 4.30 -14.29
N PHE A 174 -3.22 4.47 -15.08
CA PHE A 174 -3.27 5.27 -16.31
C PHE A 174 -4.31 4.77 -17.32
N ARG A 175 -4.70 3.50 -17.27
CA ARG A 175 -5.76 2.97 -18.12
C ARG A 175 -7.16 3.42 -17.71
N LEU A 176 -7.31 3.83 -16.46
CA LEU A 176 -8.55 4.40 -15.91
C LEU A 176 -8.55 5.93 -16.00
N ALA A 177 -7.36 6.54 -16.10
CA ALA A 177 -7.17 7.97 -16.22
C ALA A 177 -7.48 8.46 -17.64
N ASN A 178 -7.85 9.73 -17.75
CA ASN A 178 -8.02 10.44 -19.02
C ASN A 178 -7.04 11.61 -19.11
N GLU A 179 -6.93 12.26 -20.28
CA GLU A 179 -6.00 13.38 -20.52
C GLU A 179 -6.22 14.60 -19.61
N LYS A 180 -7.38 14.69 -18.94
CA LYS A 180 -7.72 15.77 -18.02
C LYS A 180 -7.48 15.40 -16.56
N THR A 181 -7.12 14.14 -16.28
CA THR A 181 -6.86 13.67 -14.92
C THR A 181 -5.68 14.39 -14.33
N THR A 182 -5.90 15.10 -13.23
CA THR A 182 -4.87 15.85 -12.53
C THR A 182 -3.94 14.94 -11.74
N PHE A 183 -2.79 15.46 -11.35
CA PHE A 183 -1.84 14.72 -10.50
C PHE A 183 -2.45 14.29 -9.16
N THR A 184 -3.25 15.18 -8.54
CA THR A 184 -3.95 14.88 -7.28
C THR A 184 -4.97 13.76 -7.46
N GLU A 185 -5.74 13.79 -8.56
CA GLU A 185 -6.71 12.72 -8.86
C GLU A 185 -6.03 11.37 -9.10
N ALA A 186 -4.85 11.34 -9.75
CA ALA A 186 -4.11 10.10 -9.96
C ALA A 186 -3.69 9.43 -8.62
N PHE A 187 -3.26 10.22 -7.64
CA PHE A 187 -2.96 9.68 -6.30
C PHE A 187 -4.23 9.33 -5.53
N ALA A 188 -5.30 10.11 -5.64
CA ALA A 188 -6.59 9.76 -5.05
C ALA A 188 -7.13 8.43 -5.59
N MET A 189 -6.94 8.14 -6.89
CA MET A 189 -7.27 6.83 -7.47
C MET A 189 -6.46 5.70 -6.82
N ALA A 190 -5.17 5.91 -6.54
CA ALA A 190 -4.36 4.92 -5.85
C ALA A 190 -4.85 4.67 -4.40
N ASP A 191 -5.20 5.73 -3.68
CA ASP A 191 -5.77 5.65 -2.33
C ASP A 191 -7.14 4.95 -2.34
N ASP A 192 -7.95 5.17 -3.38
CA ASP A 192 -9.25 4.52 -3.55
C ASP A 192 -9.11 3.02 -3.85
N VAL A 193 -8.11 2.62 -4.62
CA VAL A 193 -7.83 1.19 -4.85
C VAL A 193 -7.35 0.50 -3.57
N LEU A 194 -6.51 1.16 -2.75
CA LEU A 194 -6.13 0.64 -1.44
C LEU A 194 -7.37 0.48 -0.53
N TYR A 195 -8.28 1.44 -0.55
CA TYR A 195 -9.57 1.33 0.15
C TYR A 195 -10.39 0.14 -0.34
N GLN A 196 -10.56 -0.03 -1.66
CA GLN A 196 -11.32 -1.14 -2.24
C GLN A 196 -10.71 -2.49 -1.87
N GLY A 197 -9.36 -2.59 -1.81
CA GLY A 197 -8.65 -3.79 -1.40
C GLY A 197 -8.96 -4.22 0.02
N VAL A 198 -8.96 -3.28 0.95
CA VAL A 198 -9.30 -3.54 2.34
C VAL A 198 -10.81 -3.81 2.48
N LYS A 199 -11.65 -2.98 1.87
CA LYS A 199 -13.11 -3.08 1.92
C LYS A 199 -13.62 -4.42 1.38
N GLY A 200 -13.09 -4.88 0.24
CA GLY A 200 -13.53 -6.12 -0.40
C GLY A 200 -13.40 -7.35 0.50
N VAL A 201 -12.40 -7.37 1.38
CA VAL A 201 -12.21 -8.45 2.34
C VAL A 201 -12.96 -8.20 3.65
N THR A 202 -12.94 -6.95 4.14
CA THR A 202 -13.57 -6.58 5.42
C THR A 202 -15.08 -6.72 5.39
N ASP A 203 -15.72 -6.28 4.30
CA ASP A 203 -17.19 -6.34 4.15
C ASP A 203 -17.72 -7.78 4.28
N LEU A 204 -16.97 -8.78 3.81
CA LEU A 204 -17.36 -10.19 3.92
C LEU A 204 -17.44 -10.70 5.36
N MET A 205 -16.68 -10.09 6.28
CA MET A 205 -16.60 -10.52 7.68
C MET A 205 -17.45 -9.66 8.62
N VAL A 206 -17.67 -8.39 8.27
CA VAL A 206 -18.26 -7.40 9.16
C VAL A 206 -19.70 -7.07 8.79
N ARG A 207 -20.00 -6.98 7.49
CA ARG A 207 -21.32 -6.63 6.99
C ARG A 207 -22.22 -7.86 6.84
N PRO A 208 -23.49 -7.77 7.23
CA PRO A 208 -24.42 -8.84 6.97
C PRO A 208 -24.64 -9.02 5.47
N GLY A 209 -24.62 -10.24 5.00
CA GLY A 209 -24.90 -10.62 3.63
C GLY A 209 -25.85 -11.82 3.56
N LEU A 210 -26.22 -12.25 2.35
CA LEU A 210 -26.99 -13.47 2.13
C LEU A 210 -26.10 -14.71 2.36
N ILE A 211 -24.83 -14.59 2.00
CA ILE A 211 -23.79 -15.62 2.24
C ILE A 211 -22.69 -14.94 3.04
N ASN A 212 -22.67 -15.21 4.34
CA ASN A 212 -21.62 -14.72 5.23
C ASN A 212 -20.49 -15.74 5.27
N LEU A 213 -19.26 -15.22 5.17
CA LEU A 213 -18.07 -16.02 5.39
C LEU A 213 -17.62 -15.88 6.83
N ASP A 214 -17.19 -16.98 7.43
CA ASP A 214 -16.55 -16.91 8.72
C ASP A 214 -15.07 -16.50 8.57
N PHE A 215 -14.46 -16.09 9.68
CA PHE A 215 -13.07 -15.67 9.69
C PHE A 215 -12.11 -16.83 9.32
N ALA A 216 -12.47 -18.08 9.61
CA ALA A 216 -11.63 -19.22 9.31
C ALA A 216 -11.57 -19.50 7.81
N ASP A 217 -12.68 -19.31 7.09
CA ASP A 217 -12.74 -19.43 5.63
C ASP A 217 -11.86 -18.38 4.94
N VAL A 218 -12.00 -17.12 5.35
CA VAL A 218 -11.17 -16.02 4.84
C VAL A 218 -9.68 -16.28 5.15
N ARG A 219 -9.38 -16.73 6.37
CA ARG A 219 -8.03 -17.09 6.77
C ARG A 219 -7.46 -18.23 5.93
N ALA A 220 -8.25 -19.24 5.59
CA ALA A 220 -7.80 -20.38 4.78
C ALA A 220 -7.34 -19.92 3.38
N VAL A 221 -8.11 -19.04 2.72
CA VAL A 221 -7.73 -18.48 1.41
C VAL A 221 -6.54 -17.53 1.52
N MET A 222 -6.52 -16.68 2.56
CA MET A 222 -5.44 -15.71 2.74
C MET A 222 -4.12 -16.33 3.23
N ASN A 223 -4.15 -17.52 3.83
CA ASN A 223 -2.94 -18.27 4.19
C ASN A 223 -2.27 -18.98 3.01
N GLU A 224 -2.89 -19.00 1.82
CA GLU A 224 -2.22 -19.43 0.59
C GLU A 224 -1.11 -18.41 0.28
N MET A 225 0.08 -18.70 0.84
CA MET A 225 1.24 -17.78 0.78
C MET A 225 1.54 -17.36 -0.65
N GLY A 226 1.69 -16.04 -0.87
CA GLY A 226 2.09 -15.56 -2.17
C GLY A 226 1.62 -14.14 -2.47
N LYS A 227 1.77 -13.79 -3.73
CA LYS A 227 1.22 -12.55 -4.28
C LYS A 227 -0.26 -12.75 -4.52
N ALA A 228 -1.03 -11.75 -4.15
CA ALA A 228 -2.44 -11.67 -4.48
C ALA A 228 -2.68 -10.49 -5.42
N MET A 229 -3.65 -10.67 -6.29
CA MET A 229 -4.14 -9.64 -7.18
C MET A 229 -5.61 -9.40 -6.92
N MET A 230 -6.06 -8.18 -7.23
CA MET A 230 -7.43 -7.76 -6.98
C MET A 230 -8.02 -7.10 -8.22
N GLY A 231 -9.28 -7.41 -8.50
CA GLY A 231 -10.07 -6.72 -9.51
C GLY A 231 -11.45 -6.39 -8.99
N THR A 232 -11.97 -5.24 -9.38
CA THR A 232 -13.33 -4.82 -9.07
C THR A 232 -14.06 -4.39 -10.32
N GLY A 233 -15.34 -4.74 -10.41
CA GLY A 233 -16.22 -4.32 -11.49
C GLY A 233 -17.58 -3.93 -10.96
N GLU A 234 -18.17 -2.88 -11.50
CA GLU A 234 -19.51 -2.42 -11.17
C GLU A 234 -20.36 -2.29 -12.43
N ALA A 235 -21.61 -2.74 -12.37
CA ALA A 235 -22.56 -2.65 -13.47
C ALA A 235 -23.98 -2.44 -12.97
N GLU A 236 -24.84 -1.99 -13.88
CA GLU A 236 -26.26 -1.75 -13.67
C GLU A 236 -27.10 -2.35 -14.79
N GLY A 237 -28.40 -2.54 -14.54
CA GLY A 237 -29.36 -3.07 -15.52
C GLY A 237 -29.51 -4.58 -15.49
N GLU A 238 -30.20 -5.16 -16.50
CA GLU A 238 -30.61 -6.57 -16.51
C GLU A 238 -29.44 -7.56 -16.63
N THR A 239 -28.32 -7.16 -17.22
CA THR A 239 -27.11 -7.99 -17.39
C THR A 239 -25.99 -7.60 -16.46
N ARG A 240 -26.31 -6.92 -15.35
CA ARG A 240 -25.33 -6.38 -14.39
C ARG A 240 -24.40 -7.46 -13.81
N ALA A 241 -24.89 -8.69 -13.65
CA ALA A 241 -24.12 -9.80 -13.09
C ALA A 241 -22.91 -10.15 -13.95
N ILE A 242 -23.15 -10.45 -15.23
CA ILE A 242 -22.08 -10.77 -16.19
C ILE A 242 -21.16 -9.57 -16.40
N GLN A 243 -21.74 -8.38 -16.61
CA GLN A 243 -20.96 -7.19 -16.87
C GLN A 243 -20.04 -6.79 -15.69
N ALA A 244 -20.54 -6.91 -14.45
CA ALA A 244 -19.73 -6.63 -13.26
C ALA A 244 -18.59 -7.66 -13.11
N ALA A 245 -18.88 -8.95 -13.32
CA ALA A 245 -17.88 -10.01 -13.32
C ALA A 245 -16.82 -9.81 -14.40
N GLU A 246 -17.22 -9.52 -15.65
CA GLU A 246 -16.30 -9.25 -16.74
C GLU A 246 -15.41 -8.03 -16.49
N LYS A 247 -15.98 -6.93 -15.95
CA LYS A 247 -15.20 -5.75 -15.56
C LYS A 247 -14.24 -6.06 -14.43
N ALA A 248 -14.61 -6.92 -13.47
CA ALA A 248 -13.72 -7.35 -12.40
C ALA A 248 -12.55 -8.18 -12.93
N ILE A 249 -12.81 -9.12 -13.84
CA ILE A 249 -11.80 -9.96 -14.51
C ILE A 249 -10.89 -9.12 -15.41
N ALA A 250 -11.48 -8.21 -16.20
CA ALA A 250 -10.74 -7.31 -17.10
C ALA A 250 -10.17 -6.07 -16.42
N ASN A 251 -10.14 -6.05 -15.07
CA ASN A 251 -9.61 -4.90 -14.32
C ASN A 251 -8.12 -4.71 -14.62
N PRO A 252 -7.67 -3.48 -14.95
CA PRO A 252 -6.26 -3.20 -15.22
C PRO A 252 -5.29 -3.61 -14.11
N LEU A 253 -5.77 -3.77 -12.89
CA LEU A 253 -4.95 -4.19 -11.75
C LEU A 253 -4.62 -5.70 -11.78
N LEU A 254 -5.38 -6.49 -12.56
CA LEU A 254 -5.14 -7.92 -12.80
C LEU A 254 -4.30 -8.19 -14.07
N ASP A 255 -4.00 -7.18 -14.87
CA ASP A 255 -3.67 -7.23 -16.30
C ASP A 255 -2.36 -7.95 -16.68
N GLU A 256 -1.44 -8.15 -15.77
CA GLU A 256 -0.21 -8.90 -16.10
C GLU A 256 -0.33 -10.39 -15.79
N ILE A 257 -1.45 -10.81 -15.19
CA ILE A 257 -1.60 -12.14 -14.62
C ILE A 257 -2.98 -12.69 -14.90
N SER A 258 -3.03 -13.82 -15.57
CA SER A 258 -4.26 -14.61 -15.72
C SER A 258 -4.71 -15.07 -14.32
N LEU A 259 -6.01 -15.07 -14.04
CA LEU A 259 -6.59 -15.75 -12.87
C LEU A 259 -6.29 -17.26 -12.90
N LYS A 260 -5.87 -17.79 -14.06
CA LYS A 260 -5.30 -19.14 -14.19
C LYS A 260 -3.96 -19.20 -13.47
N GLY A 261 -3.85 -20.11 -12.53
CA GLY A 261 -2.69 -20.25 -11.62
C GLY A 261 -2.90 -19.70 -10.22
N ALA A 262 -4.05 -19.08 -9.94
CA ALA A 262 -4.43 -18.75 -8.58
C ALA A 262 -4.82 -20.01 -7.80
N LYS A 263 -4.26 -20.20 -6.60
CA LYS A 263 -4.59 -21.33 -5.71
C LYS A 263 -5.86 -21.07 -4.90
N GLY A 264 -6.12 -19.80 -4.58
CA GLY A 264 -7.31 -19.35 -3.87
C GLY A 264 -7.95 -18.15 -4.55
N VAL A 265 -9.26 -18.10 -4.57
CA VAL A 265 -10.02 -16.96 -5.09
C VAL A 265 -11.14 -16.61 -4.14
N LEU A 266 -11.15 -15.38 -3.69
CA LEU A 266 -12.20 -14.81 -2.88
C LEU A 266 -13.04 -13.88 -3.73
N ILE A 267 -14.33 -14.13 -3.82
CA ILE A 267 -15.30 -13.37 -4.60
C ILE A 267 -16.28 -12.70 -3.64
N ASN A 268 -16.32 -11.38 -3.65
CA ASN A 268 -17.34 -10.60 -2.93
C ASN A 268 -18.32 -9.97 -3.91
N ILE A 269 -19.61 -10.32 -3.77
CA ILE A 269 -20.69 -9.78 -4.58
C ILE A 269 -21.51 -8.84 -3.71
N THR A 270 -21.46 -7.54 -4.01
CA THR A 270 -22.20 -6.50 -3.30
C THR A 270 -23.38 -6.02 -4.14
N GLY A 271 -24.58 -6.03 -3.57
CA GLY A 271 -25.79 -5.54 -4.22
C GLY A 271 -26.82 -5.02 -3.21
N GLY A 272 -27.92 -4.45 -3.71
CA GLY A 272 -29.06 -4.04 -2.92
C GLY A 272 -29.97 -5.21 -2.54
N TYR A 273 -31.13 -4.92 -1.97
CA TYR A 273 -32.16 -5.94 -1.67
C TYR A 273 -32.78 -6.59 -2.91
N ASP A 274 -32.53 -6.01 -4.07
CA ASP A 274 -32.95 -6.49 -5.39
C ASP A 274 -31.98 -7.53 -5.99
N LEU A 275 -30.87 -7.85 -5.30
CA LEU A 275 -29.91 -8.88 -5.73
C LEU A 275 -30.56 -10.26 -5.66
N THR A 276 -30.60 -10.94 -6.79
CA THR A 276 -31.18 -12.28 -6.91
C THR A 276 -30.12 -13.38 -6.79
N LEU A 277 -30.56 -14.59 -6.39
CA LEU A 277 -29.70 -15.76 -6.33
C LEU A 277 -29.15 -16.13 -7.73
N PHE A 278 -29.94 -15.93 -8.79
CA PHE A 278 -29.49 -16.21 -10.16
C PHE A 278 -28.38 -15.29 -10.60
N GLU A 279 -28.45 -13.99 -10.30
CA GLU A 279 -27.40 -13.03 -10.61
C GLU A 279 -26.09 -13.34 -9.86
N LEU A 280 -26.22 -13.79 -8.60
CA LEU A 280 -25.07 -14.21 -7.81
C LEU A 280 -24.38 -15.44 -8.44
N ASP A 281 -25.17 -16.45 -8.81
CA ASP A 281 -24.67 -17.68 -9.45
C ASP A 281 -24.04 -17.36 -10.80
N GLU A 282 -24.66 -16.51 -11.62
CA GLU A 282 -24.18 -16.10 -12.94
C GLU A 282 -22.83 -15.37 -12.84
N ALA A 283 -22.70 -14.41 -11.91
CA ALA A 283 -21.44 -13.71 -11.69
C ALA A 283 -20.34 -14.64 -11.18
N ALA A 284 -20.65 -15.53 -10.22
CA ALA A 284 -19.71 -16.49 -9.68
C ALA A 284 -19.24 -17.51 -10.73
N ASN A 285 -20.15 -18.01 -11.57
CA ASN A 285 -19.82 -18.94 -12.65
C ASN A 285 -18.94 -18.28 -13.71
N ARG A 286 -19.22 -17.02 -14.08
CA ARG A 286 -18.39 -16.28 -15.04
C ARG A 286 -16.94 -16.13 -14.57
N ILE A 287 -16.74 -15.89 -13.27
CA ILE A 287 -15.39 -15.83 -12.69
C ILE A 287 -14.74 -17.21 -12.64
N ARG A 288 -15.51 -18.25 -12.27
CA ARG A 288 -15.02 -19.64 -12.19
C ARG A 288 -14.50 -20.16 -13.53
N GLU A 289 -15.05 -19.72 -14.66
CA GLU A 289 -14.58 -20.07 -16.01
C GLU A 289 -13.15 -19.60 -16.30
N GLU A 290 -12.69 -18.55 -15.61
CA GLU A 290 -11.35 -17.97 -15.79
C GLU A 290 -10.32 -18.46 -14.76
N VAL A 291 -10.73 -19.30 -13.79
CA VAL A 291 -9.91 -19.78 -12.68
C VAL A 291 -9.63 -21.28 -12.91
N ASP A 292 -8.51 -21.77 -12.37
CA ASP A 292 -8.20 -23.19 -12.40
C ASP A 292 -9.26 -24.02 -11.67
N PRO A 293 -9.62 -25.20 -12.18
CA PRO A 293 -10.62 -26.09 -11.56
C PRO A 293 -10.23 -26.54 -10.14
N ASP A 294 -8.94 -26.60 -9.85
CA ASP A 294 -8.41 -27.05 -8.56
C ASP A 294 -8.27 -25.90 -7.53
N ALA A 295 -8.55 -24.65 -7.93
CA ALA A 295 -8.48 -23.50 -7.05
C ALA A 295 -9.58 -23.55 -5.98
N ASN A 296 -9.23 -23.13 -4.75
CA ASN A 296 -10.20 -22.93 -3.68
C ASN A 296 -10.98 -21.64 -3.90
N ILE A 297 -12.23 -21.73 -4.36
CA ILE A 297 -13.07 -20.57 -4.66
C ILE A 297 -14.08 -20.38 -3.54
N ILE A 298 -14.00 -19.24 -2.86
CA ILE A 298 -14.94 -18.83 -1.82
C ILE A 298 -15.75 -17.64 -2.32
N VAL A 299 -17.09 -17.77 -2.27
CA VAL A 299 -18.02 -16.72 -2.69
C VAL A 299 -18.79 -16.22 -1.48
N GLY A 300 -18.76 -14.92 -1.28
CA GLY A 300 -19.56 -14.23 -0.27
C GLY A 300 -20.40 -13.12 -0.88
N SER A 301 -21.44 -12.71 -0.18
CA SER A 301 -22.28 -11.60 -0.61
C SER A 301 -22.42 -10.57 0.49
N THR A 302 -22.39 -9.30 0.11
CA THR A 302 -22.57 -8.15 0.99
C THR A 302 -23.80 -7.37 0.57
N LEU A 303 -24.66 -7.04 1.53
CA LEU A 303 -25.83 -6.22 1.30
C LEU A 303 -25.49 -4.73 1.53
N ASP A 304 -25.71 -3.91 0.51
CA ASP A 304 -25.55 -2.46 0.57
C ASP A 304 -26.77 -1.77 -0.04
N THR A 305 -27.57 -1.11 0.79
CA THR A 305 -28.81 -0.44 0.36
C THR A 305 -28.57 0.71 -0.62
N SER A 306 -27.37 1.25 -0.68
CA SER A 306 -26.99 2.28 -1.67
C SER A 306 -26.78 1.72 -3.07
N MET A 307 -26.74 0.39 -3.21
CA MET A 307 -26.46 -0.33 -4.45
C MET A 307 -27.73 -0.85 -5.15
N GLU A 308 -28.91 -0.37 -4.81
CA GLU A 308 -30.13 -0.76 -5.54
C GLU A 308 -30.02 -0.48 -7.03
N GLY A 309 -30.38 -1.47 -7.87
CA GLY A 309 -30.23 -1.43 -9.33
C GLY A 309 -28.81 -1.67 -9.84
N ARG A 310 -27.83 -1.73 -8.95
CA ARG A 310 -26.41 -1.93 -9.27
C ARG A 310 -25.85 -3.18 -8.60
N MET A 311 -24.79 -3.71 -9.17
CA MET A 311 -24.02 -4.80 -8.60
C MET A 311 -22.53 -4.47 -8.69
N ARG A 312 -21.80 -4.74 -7.62
CA ARG A 312 -20.33 -4.70 -7.60
C ARG A 312 -19.80 -6.10 -7.33
N VAL A 313 -18.83 -6.50 -8.11
CA VAL A 313 -18.09 -7.75 -7.94
C VAL A 313 -16.64 -7.39 -7.64
N SER A 314 -16.12 -7.90 -6.52
CA SER A 314 -14.70 -7.77 -6.15
C SER A 314 -14.09 -9.16 -6.10
N VAL A 315 -12.97 -9.35 -6.78
CA VAL A 315 -12.25 -10.62 -6.85
C VAL A 315 -10.86 -10.41 -6.28
N VAL A 316 -10.47 -11.28 -5.36
CA VAL A 316 -9.09 -11.35 -4.84
C VAL A 316 -8.57 -12.74 -5.14
N ALA A 317 -7.56 -12.83 -5.98
CA ALA A 317 -6.89 -14.07 -6.35
C ALA A 317 -5.56 -14.18 -5.61
N THR A 318 -5.33 -15.29 -4.91
CA THR A 318 -4.17 -15.53 -4.04
C THR A 318 -3.35 -16.73 -4.50
N GLY A 319 -2.12 -16.87 -4.00
CA GLY A 319 -1.27 -18.01 -4.31
C GLY A 319 -0.72 -18.01 -5.73
N ILE A 320 -0.59 -16.84 -6.36
CA ILE A 320 -0.10 -16.70 -7.73
C ILE A 320 1.42 -16.76 -7.73
N ASP A 321 2.01 -17.85 -8.26
CA ASP A 321 3.45 -18.05 -8.38
C ASP A 321 4.01 -17.41 -9.65
N VAL A 322 4.94 -16.48 -9.50
CA VAL A 322 5.60 -15.77 -10.61
C VAL A 322 6.46 -16.71 -11.48
N SER A 323 6.90 -17.83 -10.93
CA SER A 323 7.73 -18.82 -11.64
C SER A 323 6.96 -19.58 -12.72
N GLU A 324 5.66 -19.77 -12.59
CA GLU A 324 4.83 -20.42 -13.62
C GLU A 324 4.46 -19.47 -14.77
N MET A 325 4.50 -18.16 -14.53
CA MET A 325 4.18 -17.15 -15.55
C MET A 325 5.19 -17.03 -16.68
N GLN A 326 6.46 -17.35 -16.45
CA GLN A 326 7.48 -17.30 -17.51
C GLN A 326 7.29 -18.41 -18.55
N MET A 327 6.49 -19.45 -18.27
CA MET A 327 6.16 -20.51 -19.24
C MET A 327 4.99 -20.17 -20.17
N TYR A 328 4.19 -19.15 -19.85
CA TYR A 328 3.02 -18.78 -20.65
C TYR A 328 3.19 -17.43 -21.39
N GLN A 329 4.35 -17.18 -21.95
CA GLN A 329 4.45 -16.19 -23.01
C GLN A 329 3.86 -16.82 -24.27
N PRO A 330 2.72 -16.31 -24.82
CA PRO A 330 2.28 -16.74 -26.12
C PRO A 330 3.41 -16.40 -27.09
N GLU A 331 3.99 -17.41 -27.73
CA GLU A 331 4.91 -17.21 -28.84
C GLU A 331 4.19 -16.29 -29.83
N ARG A 332 4.58 -15.02 -29.83
CA ARG A 332 4.24 -14.14 -30.94
C ARG A 332 4.95 -14.72 -32.15
N SER A 333 4.26 -15.60 -32.85
CA SER A 333 4.64 -16.01 -34.19
C SER A 333 4.60 -14.75 -35.05
N TYR A 334 5.75 -14.09 -35.14
CA TYR A 334 5.99 -13.18 -36.23
C TYR A 334 5.97 -14.02 -37.49
N THR A 335 4.82 -14.06 -38.14
CA THR A 335 4.73 -14.47 -39.52
C THR A 335 5.53 -13.42 -40.30
N ALA A 336 6.80 -13.70 -40.50
CA ALA A 336 7.63 -12.89 -41.39
C ALA A 336 6.91 -12.89 -42.75
N ALA A 337 6.50 -11.72 -43.18
CA ALA A 337 6.02 -11.54 -44.55
C ALA A 337 7.11 -12.08 -45.50
N PRO A 338 6.72 -12.86 -46.54
CA PRO A 338 7.71 -13.38 -47.48
C PRO A 338 8.42 -12.20 -48.14
N GLN A 339 9.74 -12.11 -47.93
CA GLN A 339 10.58 -11.21 -48.71
C GLN A 339 10.58 -11.70 -50.15
N PRO A 340 10.46 -10.82 -51.16
CA PRO A 340 10.58 -11.23 -52.54
C PRO A 340 11.99 -11.76 -52.78
N VAL A 341 12.07 -13.00 -53.27
CA VAL A 341 13.29 -13.68 -53.70
C VAL A 341 13.85 -12.90 -54.87
N ALA A 342 14.99 -12.21 -54.69
CA ALA A 342 15.73 -11.65 -55.80
C ALA A 342 16.39 -12.80 -56.56
N GLU A 343 16.08 -12.86 -57.84
CA GLU A 343 16.67 -13.79 -58.83
C GLU A 343 18.19 -13.65 -58.81
N VAL A 344 18.89 -14.75 -58.55
CA VAL A 344 20.32 -14.83 -58.64
C VAL A 344 20.71 -14.90 -60.11
N VAL A 345 21.23 -13.82 -60.64
CA VAL A 345 21.92 -13.82 -61.93
C VAL A 345 23.34 -14.27 -61.69
N GLU A 346 23.73 -15.42 -62.23
CA GLU A 346 25.11 -15.90 -62.32
C GLU A 346 25.92 -14.96 -63.22
N GLU A 347 26.88 -14.24 -62.65
CA GLU A 347 27.87 -13.45 -63.37
C GLU A 347 29.25 -14.10 -63.21
N GLN A 348 29.87 -14.40 -64.37
CA GLN A 348 31.20 -15.07 -64.53
C GLN A 348 32.33 -14.19 -64.01
N PRO A 349 33.46 -14.77 -63.56
CA PRO A 349 34.59 -14.00 -63.05
C PRO A 349 35.46 -13.42 -64.18
N ALA A 350 35.72 -12.13 -64.10
CA ALA A 350 36.76 -11.43 -64.90
C ALA A 350 37.97 -11.07 -64.00
N PRO A 351 39.17 -10.86 -64.61
CA PRO A 351 40.45 -11.07 -63.95
C PRO A 351 40.95 -9.89 -63.12
N ALA A 352 41.82 -10.24 -62.18
CA ALA A 352 42.49 -9.36 -61.24
C ALA A 352 43.30 -8.24 -61.91
N GLU A 353 43.11 -7.00 -61.51
CA GLU A 353 44.10 -5.92 -61.65
C GLU A 353 44.47 -5.40 -60.25
N GLU A 354 45.76 -5.46 -59.99
CA GLU A 354 46.45 -4.83 -58.88
C GLU A 354 46.30 -3.31 -58.94
N PHE A 355 45.78 -2.70 -57.92
CA PHE A 355 46.02 -1.27 -57.69
C PHE A 355 46.42 -1.02 -56.21
N ALA A 356 47.50 -0.25 -56.15
CA ALA A 356 48.26 0.12 -55.00
C ALA A 356 47.48 0.90 -53.93
N ALA A 357 47.90 0.69 -52.71
CA ALA A 357 47.47 1.42 -51.52
C ALA A 357 47.71 2.95 -51.66
N ASP A 358 46.69 3.73 -51.47
CA ASP A 358 46.82 5.12 -51.07
C ASP A 358 46.03 5.31 -49.75
N GLN A 359 46.78 5.53 -48.68
CA GLN A 359 46.30 5.80 -47.34
C GLN A 359 46.10 7.31 -47.19
N SER A 360 44.90 7.74 -47.15
CA SER A 360 44.53 9.03 -46.57
C SER A 360 43.54 8.80 -45.43
N PRO A 361 43.83 9.27 -44.23
CA PRO A 361 42.91 9.09 -43.08
C PRO A 361 41.74 10.08 -43.19
N GLU A 362 40.56 9.57 -43.04
CA GLU A 362 39.37 10.41 -42.85
C GLU A 362 39.40 11.13 -41.50
N PRO A 363 39.00 12.40 -41.42
CA PRO A 363 39.03 13.16 -40.17
C PRO A 363 37.97 12.68 -39.20
N PHE A 364 38.40 12.33 -37.99
CA PHE A 364 37.51 12.06 -36.84
C PHE A 364 36.82 13.35 -36.37
N LEU A 365 35.56 13.26 -36.14
CA LEU A 365 34.64 14.36 -35.78
C LEU A 365 34.87 14.98 -34.39
N PHE A 366 35.95 14.65 -33.70
CA PHE A 366 36.25 15.10 -32.33
C PHE A 366 37.61 15.86 -32.17
N ASP A 367 38.28 16.23 -33.26
CA ASP A 367 39.59 16.91 -33.20
C ASP A 367 39.48 18.45 -32.96
N ASP A 368 38.24 19.00 -32.94
CA ASP A 368 38.03 20.43 -32.71
C ASP A 368 37.82 20.82 -31.24
N LEU A 369 37.82 19.86 -30.30
CA LEU A 369 37.55 20.14 -28.87
C LEU A 369 38.82 20.34 -28.00
N GLU A 370 40.03 20.15 -28.55
CA GLU A 370 41.31 20.31 -27.81
C GLU A 370 42.10 21.59 -28.16
N ARG A 371 41.55 22.49 -28.98
CA ARG A 371 42.28 23.70 -29.43
C ARG A 371 41.87 25.02 -28.78
N GLU A 372 41.00 25.05 -27.81
CA GLU A 372 40.55 26.30 -27.15
C GLU A 372 40.94 26.46 -25.67
N VAL A 373 42.04 25.82 -25.22
CA VAL A 373 42.51 26.01 -23.82
C VAL A 373 43.89 26.69 -23.75
N THR A 374 44.26 27.50 -24.74
CA THR A 374 45.43 28.41 -24.60
C THR A 374 45.11 29.77 -25.24
N SER A 375 44.32 30.61 -24.55
CA SER A 375 44.35 32.05 -24.74
C SER A 375 44.26 32.73 -23.38
N GLU A 376 45.14 33.70 -23.19
CA GLU A 376 45.45 34.51 -22.03
C GLU A 376 44.21 35.15 -21.35
N PRO A 377 44.26 35.38 -20.02
CA PRO A 377 43.17 35.99 -19.29
C PRO A 377 43.01 37.46 -19.65
N ALA A 378 41.85 37.86 -20.12
CA ALA A 378 41.45 39.26 -20.26
C ALA A 378 41.23 39.92 -18.89
N PRO A 379 41.48 41.24 -18.75
CA PRO A 379 41.46 41.93 -17.47
C PRO A 379 40.05 41.96 -16.83
N ILE A 380 40.01 41.71 -15.56
CA ILE A 380 38.84 41.78 -14.69
C ILE A 380 38.36 43.24 -14.63
N MET A 381 37.18 43.52 -15.17
CA MET A 381 36.44 44.75 -14.85
C MET A 381 35.86 44.62 -13.45
N GLU A 382 36.26 45.44 -12.53
CA GLU A 382 35.60 45.66 -11.25
C GLU A 382 34.19 46.18 -11.52
N VAL A 383 33.19 45.41 -11.18
CA VAL A 383 31.77 45.86 -11.15
C VAL A 383 31.50 46.39 -9.75
N ASP A 384 31.22 47.67 -9.68
CA ASP A 384 30.88 48.45 -8.48
C ASP A 384 29.56 47.89 -7.89
N HIS A 385 29.58 47.33 -6.68
CA HIS A 385 28.46 46.71 -5.99
C HIS A 385 27.59 47.71 -5.20
N ASN A 386 27.32 48.89 -5.75
CA ASN A 386 26.59 49.92 -5.00
C ASN A 386 25.39 50.50 -5.73
N GLU A 387 24.59 49.73 -6.43
CA GLU A 387 23.24 50.19 -6.85
C GLU A 387 22.24 49.04 -6.97
N VAL A 388 21.78 48.53 -5.81
CA VAL A 388 20.49 47.85 -5.72
C VAL A 388 19.56 48.72 -4.90
N PRO A 389 18.50 49.31 -5.50
CA PRO A 389 17.54 50.09 -4.73
C PRO A 389 16.77 49.18 -3.78
N ALA A 390 16.67 49.60 -2.53
CA ALA A 390 15.89 48.94 -1.47
C ALA A 390 14.40 48.88 -1.85
N PRO A 391 13.67 47.82 -1.53
CA PRO A 391 12.23 47.76 -1.78
C PRO A 391 11.50 48.82 -0.93
N VAL A 392 10.71 49.66 -1.59
CA VAL A 392 9.84 50.65 -0.96
C VAL A 392 8.64 49.91 -0.35
N TYR A 393 8.60 49.78 0.96
CA TYR A 393 7.40 49.41 1.70
C TYR A 393 6.55 50.67 1.92
N ASP A 394 5.36 50.67 1.34
CA ASP A 394 4.35 51.69 1.51
C ASP A 394 3.77 51.57 2.94
N SER A 395 4.16 52.48 3.82
CA SER A 395 3.73 52.56 5.20
C SER A 395 2.45 53.42 5.31
N ALA A 396 1.36 52.85 4.84
CA ALA A 396 0.03 53.42 5.06
C ALA A 396 -0.99 52.34 5.41
N MET A 397 -0.85 51.76 6.59
CA MET A 397 -1.98 51.18 7.33
C MET A 397 -1.86 51.50 8.81
N SER A 398 -2.81 52.28 9.25
CA SER A 398 -3.05 52.78 10.59
C SER A 398 -2.93 51.75 11.68
N SER A 399 -2.18 52.12 12.73
CA SER A 399 -2.11 51.41 14.04
C SER A 399 -3.50 51.31 14.68
N PRO A 400 -3.95 50.11 15.14
CA PRO A 400 -5.07 50.03 16.05
C PRO A 400 -4.65 50.52 17.45
N ALA A 401 -5.58 51.21 18.10
CA ALA A 401 -5.43 51.75 19.44
C ALA A 401 -5.18 50.63 20.47
N PRO A 402 -4.49 50.89 21.59
CA PRO A 402 -4.21 49.92 22.64
C PRO A 402 -5.49 49.48 23.35
N VAL A 403 -5.79 48.21 23.30
CA VAL A 403 -6.82 47.55 24.11
C VAL A 403 -6.26 47.40 25.51
N ALA A 404 -7.02 47.82 26.51
CA ALA A 404 -6.67 47.68 27.91
C ALA A 404 -6.46 46.22 28.30
N ALA A 405 -5.34 45.90 28.94
CA ALA A 405 -5.01 44.58 29.44
C ALA A 405 -5.92 44.24 30.60
N ASP A 406 -6.59 43.08 30.53
CA ASP A 406 -7.22 42.45 31.69
C ASP A 406 -6.15 41.95 32.66
N PRO A 407 -6.39 41.97 33.99
CA PRO A 407 -5.40 41.55 34.98
C PRO A 407 -5.20 40.02 34.93
N GLU A 408 -3.94 39.58 34.81
CA GLU A 408 -3.53 38.19 34.89
C GLU A 408 -3.93 37.59 36.26
N PRO A 409 -4.48 36.35 36.27
CA PRO A 409 -4.71 35.64 37.53
C PRO A 409 -3.38 35.23 38.18
N VAL A 410 -3.15 35.66 39.41
CA VAL A 410 -2.02 35.27 40.23
C VAL A 410 -2.23 33.82 40.68
N TYR A 411 -1.44 32.88 40.11
CA TYR A 411 -1.36 31.54 40.65
C TYR A 411 -0.31 31.50 41.75
N GLU A 412 -0.73 31.24 42.99
CA GLU A 412 0.15 30.88 44.08
C GLU A 412 0.81 29.52 43.75
N GLN A 413 2.12 29.53 43.58
CA GLN A 413 2.94 28.32 43.43
C GLN A 413 3.09 27.62 44.78
N GLU A 414 2.27 26.63 45.08
CA GLU A 414 2.67 25.59 46.03
C GLU A 414 3.69 24.67 45.35
N ALA A 415 4.95 24.82 45.73
CA ALA A 415 6.03 23.95 45.34
C ALA A 415 5.88 22.58 46.02
N ALA A 416 5.07 21.69 45.43
CA ALA A 416 5.11 20.28 45.78
C ALA A 416 6.38 19.66 45.18
N SER A 417 7.24 19.13 46.04
CA SER A 417 8.48 18.43 45.70
C SER A 417 8.17 17.17 44.86
N PHE A 418 8.27 17.30 43.55
CA PHE A 418 8.17 16.19 42.62
C PHE A 418 9.48 15.42 42.59
N THR A 419 9.55 14.28 43.28
CA THR A 419 10.66 13.33 43.16
C THR A 419 10.37 12.45 41.95
N ALA A 420 11.11 12.64 40.84
CA ALA A 420 10.98 11.81 39.64
C ALA A 420 11.29 10.35 39.99
N PRO A 421 10.46 9.38 39.55
CA PRO A 421 10.76 7.95 39.74
C PRO A 421 12.03 7.60 38.96
N MET A 422 12.95 6.87 39.62
CA MET A 422 14.17 6.35 39.01
C MET A 422 13.81 5.46 37.83
N ARG A 423 14.33 5.77 36.65
CA ARG A 423 14.20 4.89 35.46
C ARG A 423 14.93 3.59 35.70
N PRO A 424 14.30 2.42 35.44
CA PRO A 424 15.02 1.13 35.47
C PRO A 424 16.07 1.12 34.37
N ALA A 425 17.17 0.39 34.60
CA ALA A 425 18.28 0.26 33.66
C ALA A 425 17.78 -0.39 32.37
N ALA A 426 18.30 0.07 31.21
CA ALA A 426 17.95 -0.46 29.90
C ALA A 426 18.19 -1.98 29.85
N GLY A 427 17.16 -2.77 29.45
CA GLY A 427 17.22 -4.22 29.35
C GLY A 427 16.50 -5.00 30.47
N THR A 428 15.95 -4.36 31.50
CA THR A 428 15.12 -5.03 32.51
C THR A 428 13.64 -4.77 32.23
N PRO A 429 12.83 -5.83 32.03
CA PRO A 429 11.39 -5.68 31.84
C PRO A 429 10.73 -5.09 33.08
N SER A 430 9.75 -4.21 32.88
CA SER A 430 9.02 -3.60 33.99
C SER A 430 8.27 -4.68 34.80
N PRO A 431 8.05 -4.49 36.11
CA PRO A 431 7.29 -5.42 36.94
C PRO A 431 5.92 -5.77 36.36
N GLN A 432 5.26 -4.80 35.71
CA GLN A 432 3.97 -4.98 35.05
C GLN A 432 4.06 -5.84 33.79
N ALA A 433 5.15 -5.74 33.02
CA ALA A 433 5.40 -6.60 31.85
C ALA A 433 5.66 -8.06 32.27
N LEU A 434 6.41 -8.26 33.38
CA LEU A 434 6.63 -9.59 33.96
C LEU A 434 5.34 -10.22 34.51
N ASP A 435 4.45 -9.47 35.11
CA ASP A 435 3.19 -9.97 35.62
C ASP A 435 2.21 -10.31 34.48
N ARG A 436 2.20 -9.53 33.38
CA ARG A 436 1.42 -9.85 32.17
C ARG A 436 1.94 -11.13 31.52
N LEU A 437 3.26 -11.31 31.43
CA LEU A 437 3.86 -12.52 30.88
C LEU A 437 3.51 -13.76 31.74
N LYS A 438 3.56 -13.66 33.05
CA LYS A 438 3.18 -14.72 33.99
C LYS A 438 1.69 -15.10 33.85
N ASN A 439 0.82 -14.09 33.71
CA ASN A 439 -0.61 -14.32 33.52
C ASN A 439 -0.91 -14.97 32.15
N ALA A 440 -0.22 -14.56 31.09
CA ALA A 440 -0.36 -15.19 29.76
C ALA A 440 0.08 -16.66 29.76
N ILE A 441 1.19 -16.98 30.44
CA ILE A 441 1.67 -18.36 30.59
C ILE A 441 0.70 -19.19 31.46
N ALA A 442 0.13 -18.63 32.51
CA ALA A 442 -0.84 -19.29 33.37
C ALA A 442 -2.16 -19.62 32.64
N THR A 443 -2.65 -18.71 31.81
CA THR A 443 -3.84 -18.95 30.97
C THR A 443 -3.59 -19.98 29.89
N HIS A 444 -2.42 -19.99 29.27
CA HIS A 444 -2.06 -21.00 28.26
C HIS A 444 -1.96 -22.42 28.84
N ASN A 445 -1.38 -22.56 30.03
CA ASN A 445 -1.28 -23.85 30.72
C ASN A 445 -2.63 -24.37 31.26
N ALA A 446 -3.59 -23.46 31.55
CA ALA A 446 -4.95 -23.86 31.98
C ALA A 446 -5.78 -24.41 30.82
N THR A 447 -5.51 -23.97 29.57
CA THR A 447 -6.25 -24.40 28.38
C THR A 447 -5.74 -25.77 27.83
N THR A 448 -4.53 -26.19 28.20
CA THR A 448 -3.91 -27.44 27.72
C THR A 448 -4.10 -28.66 28.66
N ALA A 449 -4.70 -28.48 29.85
CA ALA A 449 -5.05 -29.57 30.72
C ALA A 449 -6.30 -30.33 30.22
N ARG A 450 -6.15 -31.41 29.46
CA ARG A 450 -7.21 -32.37 29.13
C ARG A 450 -7.75 -32.99 30.42
N PRO A 451 -9.07 -33.11 30.61
CA PRO A 451 -9.64 -33.95 31.66
C PRO A 451 -9.41 -35.43 31.31
N THR A 452 -8.86 -36.16 32.27
CA THR A 452 -8.78 -37.63 32.29
C THR A 452 -10.17 -38.21 32.49
#